data_fe0b2d2e9864250e84decc0e3c0bf587
#
_entry.id   fe0b2d2e9864250e84decc0e3c0bf587
#
_cell.length_a   1.000
_cell.length_b   1.000
_cell.length_c   1.000
_cell.angle_alpha   90.00
_cell.angle_beta   90.00
_cell.angle_gamma   90.00
#
_symmetry.space_group_name_H-M   'P 1'
#
loop_
_entity.id
_entity.type
_entity.pdbx_description
1 polymer ?
#
loop_
_entity_poly.entity_id
_entity_poly.type
_entity_poly.pdbx_seq_one_letter_code
_entity_poly.pdbx_strand_id
1 'polypeptide(L)'
;ADLGYEIKYGKHIAFKPKDKARFTRTKTIGEDYTEERLKERIAEREFIKTPAVKKRIGNVIDMNTNAKVKESKGYEYWATKHNLHTMAESVIYIREHGIKSVKQLDEYIQKAADERQNIQEKIKAIDKEMQKLSTTMEQVHTVKKYRACYKEYTANPSDKAFFEEYKAQITLYENALSELKKSYSKLPNSKDILAELDKLQEKKNSLMQEYSSSKSTMD
;
A
#
# COMPACT_ATOMS: atom_id res chain seq x y z
N ALA A 1 10.76 -11.32 -32.41
CA ALA A 1 9.98 -11.67 -33.60
C ALA A 1 8.52 -12.00 -33.25
N ASP A 2 8.26 -12.50 -32.03
CA ASP A 2 6.92 -12.98 -31.61
C ASP A 2 5.86 -11.86 -31.49
N LEU A 3 6.29 -10.60 -31.36
CA LEU A 3 5.40 -9.44 -31.29
C LEU A 3 5.09 -8.80 -32.65
N GLY A 4 5.48 -9.45 -33.76
CA GLY A 4 5.15 -8.96 -35.10
C GLY A 4 5.99 -7.78 -35.60
N TYR A 5 7.18 -7.55 -35.02
CA TYR A 5 8.13 -6.56 -35.50
C TYR A 5 9.20 -7.20 -36.37
N GLU A 6 9.56 -6.51 -37.46
CA GLU A 6 10.78 -6.81 -38.22
C GLU A 6 11.96 -6.08 -37.56
N ILE A 7 13.07 -6.80 -37.32
CA ILE A 7 14.28 -6.26 -36.70
C ILE A 7 15.38 -6.26 -37.73
N LYS A 8 16.00 -5.09 -37.93
CA LYS A 8 17.15 -4.95 -38.79
C LYS A 8 18.40 -4.64 -37.96
N TYR A 9 19.41 -5.52 -38.07
CA TYR A 9 20.70 -5.35 -37.42
C TYR A 9 21.67 -4.69 -38.41
N GLY A 10 22.30 -3.57 -38.00
CA GLY A 10 23.29 -2.84 -38.77
C GLY A 10 24.14 -1.98 -37.83
N LYS A 11 24.65 -0.86 -38.27
CA LYS A 11 25.36 0.10 -37.40
C LYS A 11 24.49 0.54 -36.18
N HIS A 12 23.16 0.46 -36.32
CA HIS A 12 22.18 0.66 -35.25
C HIS A 12 21.03 -0.31 -35.43
N ILE A 13 20.50 -0.82 -34.34
CA ILE A 13 19.28 -1.66 -34.33
C ILE A 13 18.10 -0.79 -34.74
N ALA A 14 17.28 -1.29 -35.66
CA ALA A 14 16.05 -0.65 -36.10
C ALA A 14 14.88 -1.63 -36.13
N PHE A 15 13.71 -1.14 -35.77
CA PHE A 15 12.45 -1.91 -35.72
C PHE A 15 11.45 -1.35 -36.71
N LYS A 16 10.67 -2.25 -37.30
CA LYS A 16 9.54 -1.90 -38.16
C LYS A 16 8.33 -2.73 -37.75
N PRO A 17 7.24 -2.14 -37.25
CA PRO A 17 5.98 -2.85 -37.10
C PRO A 17 5.39 -3.21 -38.47
N LYS A 18 4.55 -4.25 -38.52
CA LYS A 18 3.96 -4.77 -39.77
C LYS A 18 3.15 -3.74 -40.56
N ASP A 19 2.54 -2.81 -39.84
CA ASP A 19 1.66 -1.75 -40.36
C ASP A 19 2.41 -0.48 -40.83
N LYS A 20 3.75 -0.43 -40.68
CA LYS A 20 4.57 0.73 -41.11
C LYS A 20 5.56 0.37 -42.18
N ALA A 21 5.74 1.30 -43.15
CA ALA A 21 6.67 1.13 -44.25
C ALA A 21 8.15 1.42 -43.91
N ARG A 22 8.41 2.15 -42.82
CA ARG A 22 9.76 2.62 -42.49
C ARG A 22 10.26 2.04 -41.16
N PHE A 23 11.57 1.72 -41.13
CA PHE A 23 12.27 1.33 -39.92
C PHE A 23 12.57 2.54 -39.03
N THR A 24 12.34 2.41 -37.74
CA THR A 24 12.71 3.38 -36.73
C THR A 24 13.93 2.88 -35.96
N ARG A 25 14.99 3.70 -35.85
CA ARG A 25 16.19 3.33 -35.10
C ARG A 25 15.93 3.45 -33.59
N THR A 26 16.49 2.54 -32.80
CA THR A 26 16.36 2.55 -31.35
C THR A 26 16.74 3.87 -30.72
N LYS A 27 17.87 4.47 -31.13
CA LYS A 27 18.31 5.77 -30.59
C LYS A 27 17.35 6.94 -30.86
N THR A 28 16.47 6.82 -31.85
CA THR A 28 15.47 7.86 -32.17
C THR A 28 14.27 7.80 -31.27
N ILE A 29 14.09 6.70 -30.52
CA ILE A 29 12.98 6.48 -29.58
C ILE A 29 13.27 7.18 -28.24
N GLY A 30 14.54 7.27 -27.84
CA GLY A 30 15.00 7.93 -26.62
C GLY A 30 16.33 7.38 -26.12
N GLU A 31 16.96 8.07 -25.18
CA GLU A 31 18.26 7.70 -24.62
C GLU A 31 18.25 6.32 -23.94
N ASP A 32 17.13 5.93 -23.34
CA ASP A 32 16.96 4.62 -22.69
C ASP A 32 16.88 3.45 -23.68
N TYR A 33 16.77 3.73 -24.98
CA TYR A 33 16.67 2.74 -26.06
C TYR A 33 17.91 2.70 -26.94
N THR A 34 19.03 3.27 -26.47
CA THR A 34 20.35 3.09 -27.12
C THR A 34 20.75 1.61 -27.05
N GLU A 35 21.61 1.20 -27.98
CA GLU A 35 22.03 -0.21 -28.07
C GLU A 35 22.76 -0.69 -26.82
N GLU A 36 23.60 0.17 -26.23
CA GLU A 36 24.32 -0.06 -25.00
C GLU A 36 23.33 -0.25 -23.83
N ARG A 37 22.41 0.68 -23.69
CA ARG A 37 21.40 0.64 -22.62
C ARG A 37 20.46 -0.56 -22.72
N LEU A 38 20.09 -0.95 -23.96
CA LEU A 38 19.30 -2.16 -24.18
C LEU A 38 20.07 -3.43 -23.79
N LYS A 39 21.37 -3.50 -24.13
CA LYS A 39 22.22 -4.64 -23.75
C LYS A 39 22.40 -4.73 -22.23
N GLU A 40 22.65 -3.62 -21.54
CA GLU A 40 22.73 -3.55 -20.09
C GLU A 40 21.44 -4.06 -19.44
N ARG A 41 20.28 -3.54 -19.85
CA ARG A 41 18.97 -3.94 -19.34
C ARG A 41 18.63 -5.39 -19.58
N ILE A 42 19.03 -5.95 -20.72
CA ILE A 42 18.87 -7.38 -21.02
C ILE A 42 19.80 -8.21 -20.14
N ALA A 43 21.04 -7.77 -19.92
CA ALA A 43 22.02 -8.46 -19.07
C ALA A 43 21.59 -8.44 -17.59
N GLU A 44 21.07 -7.33 -17.11
CA GLU A 44 20.58 -7.16 -15.73
C GLU A 44 19.20 -7.77 -15.50
N ARG A 45 18.55 -8.31 -16.54
CA ARG A 45 17.15 -8.76 -16.51
C ARG A 45 16.18 -7.72 -15.97
N GLU A 46 16.54 -6.46 -15.99
CA GLU A 46 15.63 -5.36 -15.77
C GLU A 46 14.69 -5.22 -16.98
N PHE A 47 13.66 -6.06 -16.98
CA PHE A 47 12.49 -5.67 -17.74
C PHE A 47 12.01 -4.38 -17.10
N ILE A 48 11.93 -3.28 -17.87
CA ILE A 48 11.07 -2.17 -17.48
C ILE A 48 9.73 -2.84 -17.26
N LYS A 49 9.32 -2.95 -15.99
CA LYS A 49 7.90 -3.08 -15.68
C LYS A 49 7.32 -1.80 -16.26
N THR A 50 6.83 -1.88 -17.50
CA THR A 50 5.86 -0.89 -17.97
C THR A 50 4.95 -0.73 -16.77
N PRO A 51 4.82 0.49 -16.20
CA PRO A 51 3.96 0.67 -15.05
C PRO A 51 2.68 -0.02 -15.48
N ALA A 52 2.30 -1.08 -14.73
CA ALA A 52 1.14 -1.86 -15.10
C ALA A 52 0.10 -0.79 -15.33
N VAL A 53 -0.31 -0.63 -16.58
CA VAL A 53 -1.35 0.33 -16.93
C VAL A 53 -2.42 -0.10 -15.96
N LYS A 54 -2.59 0.67 -14.88
CA LYS A 54 -3.63 0.39 -13.92
C LYS A 54 -4.83 0.32 -14.80
N LYS A 55 -5.34 -0.89 -15.04
CA LYS A 55 -6.60 -1.10 -15.71
C LYS A 55 -7.60 -0.41 -14.79
N ARG A 56 -7.64 0.91 -14.91
CA ARG A 56 -8.81 1.63 -14.48
C ARG A 56 -9.86 1.08 -15.43
N ILE A 57 -10.85 0.40 -14.92
CA ILE A 57 -12.14 0.27 -15.57
C ILE A 57 -12.56 1.74 -15.67
N GLY A 58 -11.97 2.39 -16.68
CA GLY A 58 -12.01 3.84 -16.83
C GLY A 58 -13.43 4.17 -17.20
N ASN A 59 -13.95 5.19 -16.56
CA ASN A 59 -15.22 5.79 -16.90
C ASN A 59 -15.40 5.83 -18.41
N VAL A 60 -16.53 5.31 -18.88
CA VAL A 60 -16.94 5.40 -20.28
C VAL A 60 -16.85 6.86 -20.68
N ILE A 61 -16.13 7.17 -21.75
CA ILE A 61 -15.95 8.52 -22.25
C ILE A 61 -17.26 8.96 -22.89
N ASP A 62 -17.84 10.05 -22.41
CA ASP A 62 -19.02 10.62 -23.04
C ASP A 62 -18.65 11.22 -24.42
N MET A 63 -19.10 10.53 -25.47
CA MET A 63 -18.83 10.91 -26.85
C MET A 63 -19.51 12.22 -27.26
N ASN A 64 -20.61 12.60 -26.58
CA ASN A 64 -21.40 13.77 -26.94
C ASN A 64 -20.89 15.05 -26.29
N THR A 65 -20.39 14.96 -25.05
CA THR A 65 -20.01 16.15 -24.27
C THR A 65 -18.50 16.39 -24.25
N ASN A 66 -17.68 15.38 -24.53
CA ASN A 66 -16.22 15.51 -24.47
C ASN A 66 -15.68 16.38 -25.62
N ALA A 67 -15.08 17.52 -25.27
CA ALA A 67 -14.55 18.48 -26.23
C ALA A 67 -13.47 17.87 -27.16
N LYS A 68 -12.57 17.03 -26.62
CA LYS A 68 -11.52 16.36 -27.40
C LYS A 68 -12.07 15.41 -28.46
N VAL A 69 -13.22 14.79 -28.19
CA VAL A 69 -13.91 13.93 -29.17
C VAL A 69 -14.39 14.75 -30.35
N LYS A 70 -14.93 15.96 -30.08
CA LYS A 70 -15.43 16.86 -31.13
C LYS A 70 -14.31 17.51 -31.96
N GLU A 71 -13.15 17.74 -31.37
CA GLU A 71 -12.04 18.43 -31.99
C GLU A 71 -11.12 17.51 -32.82
N SER A 72 -11.06 16.21 -32.49
CA SER A 72 -10.11 15.29 -33.11
C SER A 72 -10.75 13.97 -33.49
N LYS A 73 -10.82 13.69 -34.80
CA LYS A 73 -11.29 12.39 -35.33
C LYS A 73 -10.42 11.21 -34.83
N GLY A 74 -9.13 11.41 -34.63
CA GLY A 74 -8.24 10.39 -34.07
C GLY A 74 -8.59 10.06 -32.62
N TYR A 75 -8.94 11.07 -31.81
CA TYR A 75 -9.36 10.87 -30.45
C TYR A 75 -10.79 10.25 -30.38
N GLU A 76 -11.68 10.64 -31.27
CA GLU A 76 -13.02 10.04 -31.42
C GLU A 76 -12.93 8.54 -31.68
N TYR A 77 -12.11 8.13 -32.66
CA TYR A 77 -11.88 6.72 -32.95
C TYR A 77 -11.29 5.96 -31.77
N TRP A 78 -10.30 6.56 -31.10
CA TRP A 78 -9.68 5.96 -29.92
C TRP A 78 -10.71 5.83 -28.77
N ALA A 79 -11.49 6.89 -28.49
CA ALA A 79 -12.51 6.89 -27.44
C ALA A 79 -13.62 5.85 -27.70
N THR A 80 -14.06 5.70 -28.96
CA THR A 80 -15.00 4.68 -29.35
C THR A 80 -14.47 3.28 -29.06
N LYS A 81 -13.23 3.02 -29.47
CA LYS A 81 -12.58 1.72 -29.22
C LYS A 81 -12.37 1.45 -27.74
N HIS A 82 -11.98 2.48 -26.98
CA HIS A 82 -11.82 2.41 -25.54
C HIS A 82 -13.16 2.08 -24.84
N ASN A 83 -14.23 2.81 -25.17
CA ASN A 83 -15.55 2.57 -24.62
C ASN A 83 -16.05 1.16 -24.92
N LEU A 84 -15.88 0.69 -26.17
CA LEU A 84 -16.27 -0.66 -26.56
C LEU A 84 -15.53 -1.73 -25.75
N HIS A 85 -14.23 -1.54 -25.54
CA HIS A 85 -13.42 -2.46 -24.74
C HIS A 85 -13.86 -2.45 -23.26
N THR A 86 -14.04 -1.27 -22.68
CA THR A 86 -14.50 -1.12 -21.29
C THR A 86 -15.89 -1.73 -21.08
N MET A 87 -16.82 -1.51 -22.03
CA MET A 87 -18.14 -2.12 -21.96
C MET A 87 -18.08 -3.65 -22.09
N ALA A 88 -17.25 -4.17 -22.98
CA ALA A 88 -17.07 -5.62 -23.14
C ALA A 88 -16.49 -6.25 -21.86
N GLU A 89 -15.46 -5.65 -21.26
CA GLU A 89 -14.90 -6.09 -19.98
C GLU A 89 -15.95 -6.07 -18.85
N SER A 90 -16.78 -5.02 -18.79
CA SER A 90 -17.85 -4.90 -17.80
C SER A 90 -18.92 -6.01 -17.99
N VAL A 91 -19.30 -6.31 -19.22
CA VAL A 91 -20.25 -7.38 -19.50
C VAL A 91 -19.68 -8.76 -19.14
N ILE A 92 -18.42 -9.00 -19.46
CA ILE A 92 -17.72 -10.24 -19.08
C ILE A 92 -17.72 -10.38 -17.55
N TYR A 93 -17.34 -9.32 -16.83
CA TYR A 93 -17.31 -9.30 -15.37
C TYR A 93 -18.68 -9.63 -14.76
N ILE A 94 -19.74 -8.95 -15.21
CA ILE A 94 -21.13 -9.18 -14.77
C ILE A 94 -21.53 -10.66 -15.00
N ARG A 95 -21.17 -11.20 -16.15
CA ARG A 95 -21.48 -12.58 -16.52
C ARG A 95 -20.73 -13.61 -15.68
N GLU A 96 -19.43 -13.40 -15.45
CA GLU A 96 -18.58 -14.27 -14.62
C GLU A 96 -19.05 -14.30 -13.16
N HIS A 97 -19.57 -13.19 -12.65
CA HIS A 97 -20.12 -13.11 -11.29
C HIS A 97 -21.61 -13.49 -11.19
N GLY A 98 -22.20 -13.96 -12.32
CA GLY A 98 -23.58 -14.44 -12.34
C GLY A 98 -24.64 -13.37 -12.06
N ILE A 99 -24.30 -12.09 -12.25
CA ILE A 99 -25.20 -10.95 -12.02
C ILE A 99 -26.17 -10.84 -13.19
N LYS A 100 -27.47 -10.98 -12.91
CA LYS A 100 -28.53 -11.02 -13.95
C LYS A 100 -29.46 -9.81 -13.94
N SER A 101 -29.36 -8.96 -12.93
CA SER A 101 -30.21 -7.76 -12.78
C SER A 101 -29.46 -6.64 -12.10
N VAL A 102 -29.95 -5.40 -12.30
CA VAL A 102 -29.42 -4.21 -11.61
C VAL A 102 -29.50 -4.37 -10.10
N LYS A 103 -30.60 -4.95 -9.60
CA LYS A 103 -30.73 -5.20 -8.15
C LYS A 103 -29.64 -6.11 -7.60
N GLN A 104 -29.32 -7.17 -8.32
CA GLN A 104 -28.22 -8.07 -7.94
C GLN A 104 -26.84 -7.39 -8.01
N LEU A 105 -26.67 -6.46 -8.95
CA LEU A 105 -25.46 -5.66 -9.04
C LEU A 105 -25.32 -4.73 -7.83
N ASP A 106 -26.41 -4.05 -7.44
CA ASP A 106 -26.44 -3.19 -6.26
C ASP A 106 -26.15 -3.99 -4.98
N GLU A 107 -26.77 -5.15 -4.81
CA GLU A 107 -26.52 -6.06 -3.69
C GLU A 107 -25.05 -6.53 -3.65
N TYR A 108 -24.46 -6.84 -4.80
CA TYR A 108 -23.06 -7.23 -4.92
C TYR A 108 -22.11 -6.08 -4.52
N ILE A 109 -22.38 -4.86 -5.02
CA ILE A 109 -21.61 -3.67 -4.68
C ILE A 109 -21.70 -3.37 -3.19
N GLN A 110 -22.92 -3.43 -2.62
CA GLN A 110 -23.13 -3.17 -1.19
C GLN A 110 -22.38 -4.18 -0.33
N LYS A 111 -22.49 -5.47 -0.65
CA LYS A 111 -21.76 -6.53 0.06
C LYS A 111 -20.25 -6.32 0.04
N ALA A 112 -19.69 -5.97 -1.12
CA ALA A 112 -18.27 -5.71 -1.24
C ALA A 112 -17.84 -4.43 -0.49
N ALA A 113 -18.71 -3.42 -0.41
CA ALA A 113 -18.48 -2.22 0.39
C ALA A 113 -18.47 -2.54 1.90
N ASP A 114 -19.45 -3.33 2.36
CA ASP A 114 -19.57 -3.76 3.76
C ASP A 114 -18.38 -4.63 4.19
N GLU A 115 -17.95 -5.55 3.33
CA GLU A 115 -16.75 -6.38 3.58
C GLU A 115 -15.50 -5.50 3.73
N ARG A 116 -15.31 -4.52 2.86
CA ARG A 116 -14.18 -3.58 2.96
C ARG A 116 -14.24 -2.74 4.23
N GLN A 117 -15.42 -2.23 4.57
CA GLN A 117 -15.59 -1.47 5.80
C GLN A 117 -15.24 -2.32 7.02
N ASN A 118 -15.70 -3.56 7.07
CA ASN A 118 -15.37 -4.51 8.15
C ASN A 118 -13.86 -4.73 8.29
N ILE A 119 -13.15 -4.93 7.15
CA ILE A 119 -11.68 -5.07 7.18
C ILE A 119 -11.02 -3.80 7.73
N GLN A 120 -11.47 -2.61 7.30
CA GLN A 120 -10.94 -1.35 7.81
C GLN A 120 -11.18 -1.17 9.33
N GLU A 121 -12.35 -1.55 9.82
CA GLU A 121 -12.66 -1.49 11.25
C GLU A 121 -11.76 -2.42 12.06
N LYS A 122 -11.49 -3.63 11.55
CA LYS A 122 -10.54 -4.58 12.16
C LYS A 122 -9.12 -3.99 12.19
N ILE A 123 -8.66 -3.38 11.10
CA ILE A 123 -7.34 -2.73 11.05
C ILE A 123 -7.26 -1.61 12.09
N LYS A 124 -8.28 -0.74 12.17
CA LYS A 124 -8.33 0.34 13.17
C LYS A 124 -8.35 -0.17 14.62
N ALA A 125 -9.01 -1.31 14.87
CA ALA A 125 -9.01 -1.93 16.17
C ALA A 125 -7.61 -2.43 16.55
N ILE A 126 -6.93 -3.11 15.64
CA ILE A 126 -5.55 -3.57 15.82
C ILE A 126 -4.61 -2.38 16.06
N ASP A 127 -4.73 -1.29 15.32
CA ASP A 127 -3.91 -0.09 15.49
C ASP A 127 -4.06 0.51 16.90
N LYS A 128 -5.29 0.56 17.42
CA LYS A 128 -5.55 1.02 18.79
C LYS A 128 -4.92 0.10 19.83
N GLU A 129 -4.96 -1.20 19.61
CA GLU A 129 -4.36 -2.19 20.50
C GLU A 129 -2.82 -2.10 20.49
N MET A 130 -2.22 -1.99 19.31
CA MET A 130 -0.78 -1.76 19.14
C MET A 130 -0.33 -0.46 19.81
N GLN A 131 -1.10 0.62 19.69
CA GLN A 131 -0.79 1.89 20.34
C GLN A 131 -0.80 1.77 21.88
N LYS A 132 -1.78 1.05 22.44
CA LYS A 132 -1.83 0.76 23.89
C LYS A 132 -0.61 -0.03 24.35
N LEU A 133 -0.25 -1.07 23.62
CA LEU A 133 0.93 -1.90 23.95
C LEU A 133 2.23 -1.10 23.81
N SER A 134 2.35 -0.23 22.81
CA SER A 134 3.50 0.67 22.65
C SER A 134 3.65 1.61 23.84
N THR A 135 2.55 2.27 24.27
CA THR A 135 2.54 3.12 25.46
C THR A 135 2.92 2.32 26.71
N THR A 136 2.39 1.10 26.86
CA THR A 136 2.75 0.20 27.97
C THR A 136 4.24 -0.13 27.96
N MET A 137 4.81 -0.38 26.78
CA MET A 137 6.24 -0.67 26.60
C MET A 137 7.11 0.52 27.02
N GLU A 138 6.72 1.75 26.65
CA GLU A 138 7.39 2.99 27.07
C GLU A 138 7.37 3.16 28.58
N GLN A 139 6.22 2.91 29.23
CA GLN A 139 6.09 2.95 30.68
C GLN A 139 6.97 1.89 31.36
N VAL A 140 6.99 0.65 30.86
CA VAL A 140 7.88 -0.41 31.37
C VAL A 140 9.33 -0.02 31.22
N HIS A 141 9.71 0.57 30.08
CA HIS A 141 11.07 1.06 29.84
C HIS A 141 11.44 2.18 30.85
N THR A 142 10.55 3.13 31.09
CA THR A 142 10.72 4.22 32.04
C THR A 142 10.93 3.70 33.47
N VAL A 143 10.10 2.76 33.89
CA VAL A 143 10.23 2.09 35.20
C VAL A 143 11.56 1.35 35.31
N LYS A 144 11.99 0.62 34.29
CA LYS A 144 13.29 -0.07 34.31
C LYS A 144 14.45 0.91 34.37
N LYS A 145 14.41 1.99 33.59
CA LYS A 145 15.46 3.01 33.49
C LYS A 145 15.70 3.72 34.81
N TYR A 146 14.62 4.14 35.47
CA TYR A 146 14.72 4.94 36.67
C TYR A 146 14.59 4.17 37.99
N ARG A 147 14.52 2.83 37.91
CA ARG A 147 14.38 1.96 39.08
C ARG A 147 15.50 2.14 40.11
N ALA A 148 16.74 2.29 39.66
CA ALA A 148 17.90 2.49 40.56
C ALA A 148 17.80 3.80 41.32
N CYS A 149 17.52 4.89 40.60
CA CYS A 149 17.31 6.23 41.19
C CYS A 149 16.17 6.24 42.22
N TYR A 150 15.03 5.63 41.88
CA TYR A 150 13.89 5.54 42.80
C TYR A 150 14.20 4.71 44.05
N LYS A 151 14.96 3.62 43.91
CA LYS A 151 15.40 2.79 45.04
C LYS A 151 16.31 3.56 45.99
N GLU A 152 17.20 4.38 45.47
CA GLU A 152 18.10 5.22 46.23
C GLU A 152 17.33 6.32 46.99
N TYR A 153 16.37 6.98 46.34
CA TYR A 153 15.43 7.91 46.96
C TYR A 153 14.63 7.28 48.10
N THR A 154 14.08 6.07 47.89
CA THR A 154 13.28 5.37 48.91
C THR A 154 14.13 4.87 50.10
N ALA A 155 15.43 4.66 49.91
CA ALA A 155 16.37 4.31 50.98
C ALA A 155 16.70 5.50 51.90
N ASN A 156 16.72 6.72 51.35
CA ASN A 156 17.03 7.97 52.06
C ASN A 156 16.01 9.08 51.78
N PRO A 157 14.75 8.98 52.26
CA PRO A 157 13.70 9.93 51.92
C PRO A 157 13.91 11.34 52.45
N SER A 158 14.83 11.49 53.41
CA SER A 158 15.15 12.79 54.06
C SER A 158 16.18 13.61 53.28
N ASP A 159 16.82 13.07 52.25
CA ASP A 159 17.79 13.77 51.44
C ASP A 159 17.08 14.67 50.39
N LYS A 160 16.88 15.92 50.83
CA LYS A 160 16.25 16.95 49.99
C LYS A 160 17.10 17.32 48.77
N ALA A 161 18.43 17.26 48.91
CA ALA A 161 19.33 17.63 47.81
C ALA A 161 19.21 16.60 46.67
N PHE A 162 19.23 15.30 46.99
CA PHE A 162 19.01 14.24 46.03
C PHE A 162 17.63 14.33 45.37
N PHE A 163 16.59 14.60 46.18
CA PHE A 163 15.24 14.74 45.63
C PHE A 163 15.12 15.87 44.60
N GLU A 164 15.67 17.07 44.93
CA GLU A 164 15.61 18.22 44.00
C GLU A 164 16.41 17.95 42.70
N GLU A 165 17.55 17.28 42.80
CA GLU A 165 18.37 16.92 41.64
C GLU A 165 17.68 15.90 40.74
N TYR A 166 17.02 14.87 41.30
CA TYR A 166 16.42 13.76 40.55
C TYR A 166 14.88 13.81 40.47
N LYS A 167 14.28 14.89 40.89
CA LYS A 167 12.81 15.07 40.98
C LYS A 167 12.07 14.67 39.70
N ALA A 168 12.56 15.08 38.54
CA ALA A 168 11.96 14.74 37.28
C ALA A 168 11.96 13.22 37.02
N GLN A 169 13.05 12.52 37.34
CA GLN A 169 13.18 11.10 37.16
C GLN A 169 12.30 10.31 38.15
N ILE A 170 12.22 10.74 39.40
CA ILE A 170 11.36 10.15 40.42
C ILE A 170 9.90 10.30 40.01
N THR A 171 9.48 11.50 39.58
CA THR A 171 8.11 11.76 39.14
C THR A 171 7.75 10.92 37.89
N LEU A 172 8.65 10.78 36.93
CA LEU A 172 8.44 9.95 35.75
C LEU A 172 8.28 8.46 36.12
N TYR A 173 9.09 7.99 37.09
CA TYR A 173 8.99 6.62 37.59
C TYR A 173 7.65 6.37 38.26
N GLU A 174 7.23 7.25 39.16
CA GLU A 174 5.98 7.12 39.93
C GLU A 174 4.76 7.15 39.00
N ASN A 175 4.73 8.10 38.06
CA ASN A 175 3.66 8.18 37.08
C ASN A 175 3.57 6.91 36.22
N ALA A 176 4.70 6.47 35.67
CA ALA A 176 4.74 5.25 34.85
C ALA A 176 4.31 4.00 35.64
N LEU A 177 4.76 3.89 36.90
CA LEU A 177 4.39 2.77 37.77
C LEU A 177 2.89 2.82 38.14
N SER A 178 2.34 4.01 38.41
CA SER A 178 0.92 4.22 38.70
C SER A 178 0.05 3.80 37.52
N GLU A 179 0.37 4.23 36.30
CA GLU A 179 -0.38 3.86 35.11
C GLU A 179 -0.31 2.35 34.82
N LEU A 180 0.88 1.74 34.97
CA LEU A 180 1.02 0.29 34.83
C LEU A 180 0.21 -0.49 35.88
N LYS A 181 0.15 -0.05 37.11
CA LYS A 181 -0.62 -0.68 38.18
C LYS A 181 -2.15 -0.58 37.98
N LYS A 182 -2.64 0.43 37.24
CA LYS A 182 -4.07 0.52 36.90
C LYS A 182 -4.48 -0.57 35.90
N SER A 183 -3.58 -0.93 35.00
CA SER A 183 -3.87 -1.86 33.90
C SER A 183 -3.39 -3.29 34.17
N TYR A 184 -2.39 -3.48 35.02
CA TYR A 184 -1.72 -4.76 35.24
C TYR A 184 -1.53 -5.01 36.76
N SER A 185 -1.90 -6.19 37.22
CA SER A 185 -1.63 -6.63 38.60
C SER A 185 -0.15 -6.92 38.87
N LYS A 186 0.60 -7.28 37.83
CA LYS A 186 2.07 -7.45 37.84
C LYS A 186 2.69 -6.70 36.65
N LEU A 187 3.90 -6.16 36.84
CA LEU A 187 4.63 -5.50 35.77
C LEU A 187 4.80 -6.45 34.59
N PRO A 188 4.32 -6.05 33.40
CA PRO A 188 4.43 -6.90 32.22
C PRO A 188 5.88 -7.01 31.77
N ASN A 189 6.22 -8.15 31.17
CA ASN A 189 7.54 -8.38 30.64
C ASN A 189 7.66 -7.75 29.25
N SER A 190 8.74 -7.00 29.00
CA SER A 190 8.98 -6.37 27.70
C SER A 190 9.02 -7.36 26.54
N LYS A 191 9.50 -8.59 26.78
CA LYS A 191 9.55 -9.63 25.73
C LYS A 191 8.15 -10.10 25.32
N ASP A 192 7.24 -10.21 26.29
CA ASP A 192 5.88 -10.64 26.02
C ASP A 192 5.08 -9.56 25.26
N ILE A 193 5.30 -8.29 25.61
CA ILE A 193 4.73 -7.15 24.89
C ILE A 193 5.22 -7.11 23.44
N LEU A 194 6.54 -7.32 23.21
CA LEU A 194 7.10 -7.36 21.86
C LEU A 194 6.51 -8.49 21.04
N ALA A 195 6.43 -9.70 21.61
CA ALA A 195 5.84 -10.85 20.93
C ALA A 195 4.36 -10.63 20.58
N GLU A 196 3.63 -9.87 21.38
CA GLU A 196 2.22 -9.52 21.11
C GLU A 196 2.12 -8.45 20.02
N LEU A 197 2.99 -7.45 20.04
CA LEU A 197 3.11 -6.46 18.97
C LEU A 197 3.43 -7.10 17.61
N ASP A 198 4.36 -8.06 17.58
CA ASP A 198 4.72 -8.78 16.35
C ASP A 198 3.51 -9.57 15.81
N LYS A 199 2.77 -10.27 16.66
CA LYS A 199 1.55 -10.99 16.27
C LYS A 199 0.47 -10.05 15.72
N LEU A 200 0.28 -8.88 16.34
CA LEU A 200 -0.66 -7.88 15.86
C LEU A 200 -0.23 -7.29 14.52
N GLN A 201 1.07 -7.07 14.33
CA GLN A 201 1.63 -6.60 13.07
C GLN A 201 1.41 -7.60 11.93
N GLU A 202 1.60 -8.91 12.19
CA GLU A 202 1.31 -9.96 11.21
C GLU A 202 -0.16 -9.99 10.83
N LYS A 203 -1.07 -9.94 11.82
CA LYS A 203 -2.51 -9.86 11.57
C LYS A 203 -2.91 -8.63 10.76
N LYS A 204 -2.33 -7.47 11.09
CA LYS A 204 -2.53 -6.23 10.32
C LYS A 204 -2.08 -6.38 8.88
N ASN A 205 -0.90 -6.96 8.65
CA ASN A 205 -0.37 -7.19 7.31
C ASN A 205 -1.28 -8.11 6.48
N SER A 206 -1.79 -9.19 7.07
CA SER A 206 -2.76 -10.08 6.43
C SER A 206 -4.04 -9.34 6.03
N LEU A 207 -4.63 -8.55 6.94
CA LEU A 207 -5.82 -7.75 6.65
C LEU A 207 -5.57 -6.66 5.59
N MET A 208 -4.38 -6.08 5.55
CA MET A 208 -4.00 -5.12 4.52
C MET A 208 -3.88 -5.78 3.15
N GLN A 209 -3.41 -7.03 3.08
CA GLN A 209 -3.40 -7.81 1.84
C GLN A 209 -4.83 -8.12 1.38
N GLU A 210 -5.71 -8.57 2.28
CA GLU A 210 -7.14 -8.80 1.98
C GLU A 210 -7.80 -7.51 1.47
N TYR A 211 -7.55 -6.39 2.14
CA TYR A 211 -8.07 -5.08 1.71
C TYR A 211 -7.58 -4.69 0.32
N SER A 212 -6.30 -4.90 0.02
CA SER A 212 -5.74 -4.58 -1.30
C SER A 212 -6.30 -5.48 -2.39
N SER A 213 -6.52 -6.77 -2.10
CA SER A 213 -7.13 -7.72 -3.02
C SER A 213 -8.58 -7.34 -3.30
N SER A 214 -9.36 -7.01 -2.27
CA SER A 214 -10.76 -6.56 -2.43
C SER A 214 -10.88 -5.25 -3.22
N LYS A 215 -9.86 -4.40 -3.19
CA LYS A 215 -9.80 -3.17 -4.00
C LYS A 215 -9.51 -3.48 -5.47
N SER A 216 -8.62 -4.43 -5.74
CA SER A 216 -8.25 -4.81 -7.11
C SER A 216 -9.40 -5.50 -7.87
N THR A 217 -10.37 -6.07 -7.15
CA THR A 217 -11.55 -6.74 -7.75
C THR A 217 -12.62 -5.75 -8.23
N MET A 218 -12.58 -4.49 -7.76
CA MET A 218 -13.56 -3.45 -8.11
C MET A 218 -12.99 -2.34 -9.03
N ASP A 219 -11.66 -2.26 -9.22
CA ASP A 219 -10.98 -1.36 -10.16
C ASP A 219 -10.77 -2.03 -11.52
#